data_5393317fdd431ca99d86fe97581c9015
#
_entry.id   5393317fdd431ca99d86fe97581c9015
#
_cell.length_a   1.000
_cell.length_b   1.000
_cell.length_c   1.000
_cell.angle_alpha   90.00
_cell.angle_beta   90.00
_cell.angle_gamma   90.00
#
_symmetry.space_group_name_H-M   'P 1'
#
loop_
_entity.id
_entity.type
_entity.pdbx_description
1 polymer ?
#
loop_
_entity_poly.entity_id
_entity_poly.type
_entity_poly.pdbx_seq_one_letter_code
_entity_poly.pdbx_strand_id
1 'polypeptide(L)'
;LHKIKQYEHFDREHDQSTEWHKIFYDTIRKDETFDKIYMEFLEENIKPRFQEKIVYQKIPTFRVHLPNNVSVGEFHKDKNYRNEEWAEKVREINYYVPLTKAYDTNTIWAESEEDKGDFKPINSDYGECIEWEASKLTHGNKDNLTSETRVSFDFRVIPKSRYVDSNHLTINTKIPFGIGGYYEVL
;
A
#
# COMPACT_ATOMS: atom_id res chain seq x y z
N LEU A 1 8.06 -8.16 16.95
CA LEU A 1 6.74 -7.53 16.79
C LEU A 1 5.62 -8.38 17.39
N HIS A 2 5.54 -9.69 17.10
CA HIS A 2 4.49 -10.60 17.62
C HIS A 2 4.43 -10.72 19.16
N LYS A 3 5.39 -10.20 19.90
CA LYS A 3 5.38 -10.13 21.38
C LYS A 3 4.82 -8.81 21.92
N ILE A 4 4.46 -7.87 21.05
CA ILE A 4 3.91 -6.58 21.44
C ILE A 4 2.40 -6.75 21.68
N LYS A 5 1.85 -5.92 22.58
CA LYS A 5 0.42 -5.93 22.90
C LYS A 5 -0.40 -5.72 21.62
N GLN A 6 -1.35 -6.61 21.38
CA GLN A 6 -2.22 -6.55 20.22
C GLN A 6 -3.20 -5.37 20.31
N TYR A 7 -3.58 -4.84 19.16
CA TYR A 7 -4.65 -3.88 19.01
C TYR A 7 -5.95 -4.63 18.71
N GLU A 8 -7.05 -4.25 19.37
CA GLU A 8 -8.30 -5.00 19.29
C GLU A 8 -8.99 -4.86 17.93
N HIS A 9 -8.99 -3.68 17.37
CA HIS A 9 -9.53 -3.43 16.03
C HIS A 9 -8.89 -2.22 15.40
N PHE A 10 -8.61 -2.30 14.08
CA PHE A 10 -8.32 -1.14 13.27
C PHE A 10 -9.55 -0.76 12.47
N ASP A 11 -10.13 0.38 12.78
CA ASP A 11 -11.01 1.07 11.87
C ASP A 11 -10.20 1.96 10.91
N ARG A 12 -10.90 2.55 9.95
CA ARG A 12 -10.29 3.41 8.93
C ARG A 12 -9.53 4.61 9.50
N GLU A 13 -9.98 5.14 10.65
CA GLU A 13 -9.36 6.31 11.28
C GLU A 13 -8.06 5.95 12.02
N HIS A 14 -7.94 4.70 12.43
CA HIS A 14 -6.80 4.18 13.20
C HIS A 14 -5.78 3.41 12.34
N ASP A 15 -6.03 3.24 11.03
CA ASP A 15 -5.04 2.66 10.12
C ASP A 15 -3.73 3.44 10.18
N GLN A 16 -2.61 2.74 10.26
CA GLN A 16 -1.26 3.31 10.35
C GLN A 16 -1.02 4.24 11.56
N SER A 17 -1.82 4.12 12.62
CA SER A 17 -1.74 5.00 13.79
C SER A 17 -0.91 4.44 14.95
N THR A 18 -0.36 3.23 14.81
CA THR A 18 0.42 2.61 15.88
C THR A 18 1.75 3.31 16.11
N GLU A 19 2.35 3.10 17.28
CA GLU A 19 3.67 3.63 17.61
C GLU A 19 4.75 3.19 16.60
N TRP A 20 4.66 1.98 16.04
CA TRP A 20 5.60 1.50 15.01
C TRP A 20 5.48 2.27 13.71
N HIS A 21 4.25 2.57 13.28
CA HIS A 21 4.03 3.40 12.11
C HIS A 21 4.60 4.79 12.32
N LYS A 22 4.37 5.37 13.50
CA LYS A 22 4.95 6.68 13.85
C LYS A 22 6.47 6.66 13.81
N ILE A 23 7.11 5.70 14.48
CA ILE A 23 8.57 5.55 14.48
C ILE A 23 9.09 5.37 13.06
N PHE A 24 8.45 4.50 12.26
CA PHE A 24 8.82 4.28 10.88
C PHE A 24 8.77 5.58 10.07
N TYR A 25 7.64 6.27 10.05
CA TYR A 25 7.50 7.50 9.26
C TYR A 25 8.34 8.66 9.75
N ASP A 26 8.57 8.80 11.04
CA ASP A 26 9.46 9.83 11.60
C ASP A 26 10.94 9.57 11.25
N THR A 27 11.32 8.30 11.12
CA THR A 27 12.67 7.90 10.71
C THR A 27 12.86 8.05 9.22
N ILE A 28 11.98 7.46 8.43
CA ILE A 28 12.14 7.34 6.97
C ILE A 28 12.12 8.69 6.26
N ARG A 29 11.37 9.66 6.77
CA ARG A 29 11.32 11.03 6.21
C ARG A 29 12.66 11.78 6.29
N LYS A 30 13.61 11.26 7.05
CA LYS A 30 14.92 11.87 7.31
C LYS A 30 16.06 10.96 6.85
N ASP A 31 15.76 9.81 6.31
CA ASP A 31 16.75 8.79 5.95
C ASP A 31 17.03 8.85 4.45
N GLU A 32 18.10 9.59 4.11
CA GLU A 32 18.57 9.71 2.73
C GLU A 32 18.97 8.34 2.12
N THR A 33 19.35 7.38 2.94
CA THR A 33 19.69 6.03 2.48
C THR A 33 18.46 5.29 1.98
N PHE A 34 17.35 5.41 2.71
CA PHE A 34 16.09 4.83 2.27
C PHE A 34 15.61 5.48 0.96
N ASP A 35 15.62 6.80 0.89
CA ASP A 35 15.21 7.53 -0.30
C ASP A 35 16.03 7.09 -1.51
N LYS A 36 17.35 6.96 -1.35
CA LYS A 36 18.24 6.48 -2.41
C LYS A 36 17.87 5.06 -2.86
N ILE A 37 17.74 4.12 -1.92
CA ILE A 37 17.40 2.71 -2.22
C ILE A 37 16.02 2.63 -2.90
N TYR A 38 15.04 3.38 -2.42
CA TYR A 38 13.71 3.40 -2.99
C TYR A 38 13.72 3.96 -4.41
N MET A 39 14.47 5.04 -4.65
CA MET A 39 14.64 5.60 -6.00
C MET A 39 15.33 4.62 -6.95
N GLU A 40 16.44 3.99 -6.54
CA GLU A 40 17.12 2.95 -7.33
C GLU A 40 16.16 1.80 -7.66
N PHE A 41 15.37 1.33 -6.68
CA PHE A 41 14.37 0.30 -6.92
C PHE A 41 13.32 0.72 -7.97
N LEU A 42 12.80 1.95 -7.86
CA LEU A 42 11.83 2.48 -8.82
C LEU A 42 12.43 2.61 -10.23
N GLU A 43 13.65 3.12 -10.34
CA GLU A 43 14.35 3.31 -11.62
C GLU A 43 14.68 1.98 -12.31
N GLU A 44 15.13 1.00 -11.55
CA GLU A 44 15.59 -0.28 -12.09
C GLU A 44 14.47 -1.30 -12.34
N ASN A 45 13.43 -1.30 -11.48
CA ASN A 45 12.43 -2.38 -11.49
C ASN A 45 11.03 -1.92 -11.92
N ILE A 46 10.67 -0.67 -11.66
CA ILE A 46 9.31 -0.17 -11.92
C ILE A 46 9.27 0.67 -13.20
N LYS A 47 10.12 1.69 -13.30
CA LYS A 47 10.16 2.61 -14.45
C LYS A 47 10.29 1.92 -15.80
N PRO A 48 11.13 0.86 -15.98
CA PRO A 48 11.27 0.16 -17.25
C PRO A 48 9.99 -0.53 -17.76
N ARG A 49 9.00 -0.75 -16.89
CA ARG A 49 7.69 -1.31 -17.25
C ARG A 49 6.80 -0.30 -18.00
N PHE A 50 7.19 0.97 -18.02
CA PHE A 50 6.46 2.08 -18.64
C PHE A 50 7.28 2.74 -19.75
N GLN A 51 6.62 3.06 -20.87
CA GLN A 51 7.25 3.76 -22.00
C GLN A 51 7.25 5.29 -21.85
N GLU A 52 6.82 5.79 -20.70
CA GLU A 52 6.67 7.20 -20.37
C GLU A 52 7.16 7.49 -18.95
N LYS A 53 7.21 8.76 -18.56
CA LYS A 53 7.40 9.14 -17.15
C LYS A 53 6.30 8.55 -16.29
N ILE A 54 6.64 8.28 -15.05
CA ILE A 54 5.68 7.81 -14.04
C ILE A 54 5.53 8.83 -12.91
N VAL A 55 4.34 8.85 -12.33
CA VAL A 55 4.06 9.52 -11.05
C VAL A 55 3.99 8.42 -10.01
N TYR A 56 4.78 8.52 -8.96
CA TYR A 56 4.90 7.49 -7.93
C TYR A 56 4.64 8.04 -6.54
N GLN A 57 4.15 7.19 -5.65
CA GLN A 57 3.98 7.52 -4.24
C GLN A 57 5.34 7.77 -3.60
N LYS A 58 5.54 8.97 -3.04
CA LYS A 58 6.83 9.43 -2.51
C LYS A 58 7.32 8.59 -1.34
N ILE A 59 6.43 8.28 -0.41
CA ILE A 59 6.73 7.45 0.75
C ILE A 59 5.81 6.23 0.70
N PRO A 60 6.36 5.01 0.55
CA PRO A 60 5.53 3.81 0.55
C PRO A 60 4.78 3.64 1.87
N THR A 61 3.61 3.05 1.78
CA THR A 61 2.79 2.73 2.94
C THR A 61 3.38 1.55 3.68
N PHE A 62 3.66 1.71 4.95
CA PHE A 62 4.17 0.66 5.83
C PHE A 62 3.01 -0.10 6.47
N ARG A 63 3.09 -1.43 6.46
CA ARG A 63 2.06 -2.31 7.01
C ARG A 63 2.66 -3.36 7.93
N VAL A 64 2.02 -3.56 9.07
CA VAL A 64 2.34 -4.63 10.02
C VAL A 64 1.06 -5.43 10.31
N HIS A 65 1.14 -6.75 10.18
CA HIS A 65 0.03 -7.65 10.45
C HIS A 65 0.46 -8.70 11.48
N LEU A 66 0.09 -8.45 12.73
CA LEU A 66 0.44 -9.30 13.88
C LEU A 66 -0.45 -10.56 13.92
N PRO A 67 0.05 -11.68 14.50
CA PRO A 67 -0.80 -12.84 14.82
C PRO A 67 -2.01 -12.45 15.68
N ASN A 68 -3.15 -13.08 15.37
CA ASN A 68 -4.45 -12.84 16.01
C ASN A 68 -4.94 -11.37 15.94
N ASN A 69 -4.56 -10.66 14.88
CA ASN A 69 -4.98 -9.28 14.64
C ASN A 69 -5.26 -9.06 13.15
N VAL A 70 -5.84 -7.92 12.81
CA VAL A 70 -6.00 -7.46 11.43
C VAL A 70 -4.98 -6.36 11.11
N SER A 71 -4.64 -6.20 9.85
CA SER A 71 -3.77 -5.11 9.39
C SER A 71 -4.57 -3.90 8.92
N VAL A 72 -5.71 -4.15 8.26
CA VAL A 72 -6.67 -3.16 7.79
C VAL A 72 -8.06 -3.72 8.06
N GLY A 73 -8.96 -2.92 8.64
CA GLY A 73 -10.22 -3.40 9.23
C GLY A 73 -11.29 -3.83 8.24
N GLU A 74 -11.32 -3.30 7.01
CA GLU A 74 -12.43 -3.51 6.08
C GLU A 74 -11.97 -4.06 4.73
N PHE A 75 -12.83 -4.87 4.09
CA PHE A 75 -12.73 -5.15 2.67
C PHE A 75 -13.25 -3.95 1.87
N HIS A 76 -12.42 -3.46 0.95
CA HIS A 76 -12.71 -2.26 0.17
C HIS A 76 -12.05 -2.28 -1.20
N LYS A 77 -12.43 -1.31 -2.04
CA LYS A 77 -11.70 -0.92 -3.24
C LYS A 77 -11.02 0.43 -2.95
N ASP A 78 -9.78 0.63 -3.35
CA ASP A 78 -9.08 1.90 -3.09
C ASP A 78 -9.84 3.09 -3.71
N LYS A 79 -10.54 2.88 -4.82
CA LYS A 79 -11.38 3.92 -5.46
C LYS A 79 -12.47 4.47 -4.55
N ASN A 80 -12.98 3.69 -3.59
CA ASN A 80 -14.02 4.13 -2.65
C ASN A 80 -13.53 5.23 -1.70
N TYR A 81 -12.22 5.39 -1.56
CA TYR A 81 -11.59 6.43 -0.76
C TYR A 81 -11.13 7.63 -1.60
N ARG A 82 -11.48 7.67 -2.87
CA ARG A 82 -11.16 8.72 -3.83
C ARG A 82 -12.43 9.36 -4.38
N ASN A 83 -12.26 10.46 -5.08
CA ASN A 83 -13.30 10.87 -6.02
C ASN A 83 -13.36 9.81 -7.13
N GLU A 84 -14.53 9.25 -7.38
CA GLU A 84 -14.72 8.12 -8.31
C GLU A 84 -14.29 8.49 -9.74
N GLU A 85 -14.68 9.66 -10.24
CA GLU A 85 -14.27 10.14 -11.56
C GLU A 85 -12.75 10.25 -11.69
N TRP A 86 -12.10 10.77 -10.65
CA TRP A 86 -10.64 10.84 -10.59
C TRP A 86 -10.01 9.44 -10.62
N ALA A 87 -10.49 8.53 -9.79
CA ALA A 87 -9.95 7.17 -9.67
C ALA A 87 -10.08 6.39 -11.00
N GLU A 88 -11.23 6.49 -11.68
CA GLU A 88 -11.45 5.84 -12.96
C GLU A 88 -10.56 6.41 -14.07
N LYS A 89 -10.27 7.71 -14.03
CA LYS A 89 -9.41 8.37 -15.01
C LYS A 89 -7.94 8.04 -14.79
N VAL A 90 -7.49 8.11 -13.54
CA VAL A 90 -6.08 7.96 -13.16
C VAL A 90 -5.64 6.51 -13.18
N ARG A 91 -6.46 5.58 -12.69
CA ARG A 91 -6.18 4.14 -12.60
C ARG A 91 -4.81 3.86 -11.98
N GLU A 92 -4.69 4.15 -10.70
CA GLU A 92 -3.51 3.83 -9.91
C GLU A 92 -3.16 2.34 -10.04
N ILE A 93 -1.89 2.06 -10.23
CA ILE A 93 -1.34 0.70 -10.21
C ILE A 93 -0.69 0.51 -8.84
N ASN A 94 -1.10 -0.53 -8.13
CA ASN A 94 -0.58 -0.83 -6.80
C ASN A 94 0.54 -1.86 -6.89
N TYR A 95 1.58 -1.64 -6.10
CA TYR A 95 2.68 -2.56 -5.90
C TYR A 95 2.74 -2.98 -4.44
N TYR A 96 2.76 -4.28 -4.20
CA TYR A 96 2.85 -4.89 -2.88
C TYR A 96 4.20 -5.57 -2.73
N VAL A 97 4.98 -5.17 -1.72
CA VAL A 97 6.34 -5.64 -1.45
C VAL A 97 6.42 -6.19 -0.03
N PRO A 98 6.32 -7.51 0.15
CA PRO A 98 6.49 -8.12 1.46
C PRO A 98 7.97 -8.11 1.89
N LEU A 99 8.20 -7.72 3.13
CA LEU A 99 9.51 -7.79 3.79
C LEU A 99 9.66 -9.06 4.65
N THR A 100 8.58 -9.78 4.80
CA THR A 100 8.51 -11.11 5.42
C THR A 100 7.60 -11.96 4.56
N LYS A 101 7.63 -13.28 4.72
CA LYS A 101 6.72 -14.16 3.98
C LYS A 101 5.27 -13.76 4.22
N ALA A 102 4.53 -13.60 3.13
CA ALA A 102 3.11 -13.27 3.11
C ALA A 102 2.31 -14.45 2.55
N TYR A 103 1.45 -15.04 3.35
CA TYR A 103 0.70 -16.24 2.97
C TYR A 103 -0.56 -16.41 3.82
N ASP A 104 -1.50 -17.19 3.32
CA ASP A 104 -2.73 -17.54 4.02
C ASP A 104 -3.41 -16.31 4.65
N THR A 105 -3.65 -16.31 5.95
CA THR A 105 -4.37 -15.24 6.65
C THR A 105 -3.50 -14.05 7.06
N ASN A 106 -2.16 -14.12 6.94
CA ASN A 106 -1.31 -12.98 7.22
C ASN A 106 -1.12 -12.02 6.04
N THR A 107 -1.66 -12.34 4.85
CA THR A 107 -1.53 -11.52 3.65
C THR A 107 -2.81 -10.79 3.27
N ILE A 108 -2.76 -10.04 2.17
CA ILE A 108 -3.91 -9.40 1.56
C ILE A 108 -4.76 -10.49 0.87
N TRP A 109 -6.06 -10.42 1.05
CA TRP A 109 -7.04 -11.20 0.30
C TRP A 109 -7.71 -10.29 -0.72
N ALA A 110 -7.72 -10.70 -1.97
CA ALA A 110 -8.35 -9.94 -3.05
C ALA A 110 -9.19 -10.88 -3.93
N GLU A 111 -10.22 -10.31 -4.55
CA GLU A 111 -10.92 -10.99 -5.63
C GLU A 111 -10.07 -11.06 -6.89
N SER A 112 -10.32 -12.04 -7.76
CA SER A 112 -9.54 -12.23 -8.99
C SER A 112 -9.95 -11.29 -10.12
N GLU A 113 -11.19 -10.81 -10.09
CA GLU A 113 -11.80 -9.87 -11.03
C GLU A 113 -12.77 -8.97 -10.28
N GLU A 114 -13.04 -7.79 -10.80
CA GLU A 114 -13.95 -6.82 -10.16
C GLU A 114 -15.33 -7.43 -9.90
N ASP A 115 -15.80 -7.31 -8.65
CA ASP A 115 -17.12 -7.77 -8.16
C ASP A 115 -17.38 -9.29 -8.25
N LYS A 116 -16.34 -10.08 -8.40
CA LYS A 116 -16.46 -11.55 -8.48
C LYS A 116 -16.65 -12.23 -7.13
N GLY A 117 -16.12 -11.65 -6.07
CA GLY A 117 -16.26 -12.17 -4.70
C GLY A 117 -15.52 -13.49 -4.40
N ASP A 118 -14.61 -13.92 -5.26
CA ASP A 118 -13.85 -15.17 -5.14
C ASP A 118 -12.51 -15.00 -4.40
N PHE A 119 -12.51 -14.28 -3.32
CA PHE A 119 -11.34 -13.86 -2.56
C PHE A 119 -10.27 -14.93 -2.36
N LYS A 120 -9.04 -14.62 -2.71
CA LYS A 120 -7.85 -15.45 -2.53
C LYS A 120 -6.70 -14.68 -1.90
N PRO A 121 -5.82 -15.36 -1.14
CA PRO A 121 -4.64 -14.71 -0.58
C PRO A 121 -3.64 -14.37 -1.68
N ILE A 122 -3.10 -13.17 -1.64
CA ILE A 122 -1.94 -12.76 -2.45
C ILE A 122 -0.69 -13.29 -1.74
N ASN A 123 -0.31 -14.53 -2.06
CA ASN A 123 0.89 -15.14 -1.48
C ASN A 123 2.14 -14.57 -2.15
N SER A 124 3.15 -14.23 -1.35
CA SER A 124 4.39 -13.66 -1.84
C SER A 124 5.53 -13.88 -0.84
N ASP A 125 6.73 -14.12 -1.33
CA ASP A 125 7.92 -14.27 -0.51
C ASP A 125 8.74 -12.96 -0.47
N TYR A 126 9.68 -12.89 0.49
CA TYR A 126 10.64 -11.79 0.55
C TYR A 126 11.42 -11.66 -0.77
N GLY A 127 11.52 -10.43 -1.27
CA GLY A 127 12.19 -10.13 -2.54
C GLY A 127 11.26 -10.16 -3.76
N GLU A 128 10.00 -10.48 -3.58
CA GLU A 128 8.99 -10.37 -4.64
C GLU A 128 8.27 -9.01 -4.59
N CYS A 129 7.77 -8.59 -5.73
CA CYS A 129 6.95 -7.38 -5.87
C CYS A 129 5.75 -7.71 -6.73
N ILE A 130 4.56 -7.62 -6.15
CA ILE A 130 3.29 -7.95 -6.82
C ILE A 130 2.63 -6.69 -7.33
N GLU A 131 2.41 -6.63 -8.64
CA GLU A 131 1.61 -5.59 -9.30
C GLU A 131 0.15 -6.02 -9.36
N TRP A 132 -0.78 -5.14 -8.98
CA TRP A 132 -2.21 -5.42 -8.97
C TRP A 132 -3.08 -4.17 -8.97
N GLU A 133 -4.37 -4.32 -9.25
CA GLU A 133 -5.32 -3.20 -9.37
C GLU A 133 -6.17 -3.03 -8.10
N ALA A 134 -5.58 -2.60 -6.97
CA ALA A 134 -6.30 -2.36 -5.71
C ALA A 134 -7.43 -1.32 -5.84
N SER A 135 -7.34 -0.43 -6.83
CA SER A 135 -8.41 0.54 -7.12
C SER A 135 -9.72 -0.13 -7.54
N LYS A 136 -9.65 -1.28 -8.22
CA LYS A 136 -10.81 -2.00 -8.76
C LYS A 136 -11.19 -3.23 -7.96
N LEU A 137 -10.20 -3.99 -7.53
CA LEU A 137 -10.43 -5.28 -6.87
C LEU A 137 -10.79 -5.06 -5.40
N THR A 138 -11.90 -5.62 -4.98
CA THR A 138 -12.24 -5.65 -3.55
C THR A 138 -11.19 -6.47 -2.81
N HIS A 139 -10.61 -5.89 -1.78
CA HIS A 139 -9.53 -6.50 -1.03
C HIS A 139 -9.55 -6.10 0.44
N GLY A 140 -8.86 -6.86 1.26
CA GLY A 140 -8.75 -6.60 2.69
C GLY A 140 -7.87 -7.61 3.39
N ASN A 141 -7.84 -7.55 4.70
CA ASN A 141 -7.16 -8.52 5.54
C ASN A 141 -8.18 -9.30 6.37
N LYS A 142 -7.87 -10.57 6.61
CA LYS A 142 -8.53 -11.40 7.61
C LYS A 142 -7.74 -11.33 8.92
N ASP A 143 -8.31 -11.84 10.00
CA ASP A 143 -7.53 -12.10 11.21
C ASP A 143 -6.35 -13.02 10.87
N ASN A 144 -5.15 -12.61 11.27
CA ASN A 144 -3.95 -13.41 11.04
C ASN A 144 -3.94 -14.62 11.98
N LEU A 145 -4.35 -15.76 11.48
CA LEU A 145 -4.37 -17.03 12.21
C LEU A 145 -3.02 -17.77 12.14
N THR A 146 -2.04 -17.22 11.43
CA THR A 146 -0.68 -17.77 11.45
C THR A 146 0.07 -17.34 12.70
N SER A 147 1.18 -18.01 13.01
CA SER A 147 2.08 -17.61 14.10
C SER A 147 3.08 -16.52 13.72
N GLU A 148 3.02 -16.00 12.49
CA GLU A 148 4.02 -15.10 11.95
C GLU A 148 3.48 -13.69 11.71
N THR A 149 4.29 -12.69 12.02
CA THR A 149 4.01 -11.30 11.69
C THR A 149 4.39 -11.03 10.25
N ARG A 150 3.46 -10.50 9.46
CA ARG A 150 3.79 -9.96 8.14
C ARG A 150 4.17 -8.49 8.27
N VAL A 151 5.25 -8.12 7.63
CA VAL A 151 5.66 -6.73 7.39
C VAL A 151 5.76 -6.51 5.89
N SER A 152 5.23 -5.41 5.39
CA SER A 152 5.25 -5.10 3.96
C SER A 152 5.19 -3.61 3.70
N PHE A 153 5.56 -3.24 2.48
CA PHE A 153 5.24 -1.96 1.87
C PHE A 153 4.18 -2.13 0.79
N ASP A 154 3.39 -1.10 0.59
CA ASP A 154 2.62 -0.88 -0.62
C ASP A 154 2.82 0.53 -1.12
N PHE A 155 2.85 0.70 -2.44
CA PHE A 155 2.96 2.00 -3.07
C PHE A 155 2.21 2.02 -4.40
N ARG A 156 1.93 3.22 -4.88
CA ARG A 156 1.13 3.45 -6.07
C ARG A 156 1.95 4.14 -7.14
N VAL A 157 1.69 3.75 -8.39
CA VAL A 157 2.29 4.35 -9.58
C VAL A 157 1.20 4.69 -10.57
N ILE A 158 1.37 5.81 -11.27
CA ILE A 158 0.46 6.31 -12.30
C ILE A 158 1.30 6.65 -13.53
N PRO A 159 1.01 6.12 -14.73
CA PRO A 159 1.57 6.64 -15.97
C PRO A 159 1.32 8.15 -16.07
N LYS A 160 2.34 8.93 -16.40
CA LYS A 160 2.24 10.40 -16.37
C LYS A 160 1.12 10.94 -17.26
N SER A 161 0.86 10.28 -18.38
CA SER A 161 -0.22 10.63 -19.30
C SER A 161 -1.63 10.50 -18.70
N ARG A 162 -1.80 9.65 -17.68
CA ARG A 162 -3.06 9.44 -16.95
C ARG A 162 -3.20 10.30 -15.70
N TYR A 163 -2.11 10.91 -15.26
CA TYR A 163 -2.13 11.69 -14.02
C TYR A 163 -2.98 12.95 -14.16
N VAL A 164 -3.81 13.19 -13.17
CA VAL A 164 -4.61 14.39 -12.98
C VAL A 164 -4.40 14.88 -11.56
N ASP A 165 -4.19 16.18 -11.39
CA ASP A 165 -4.07 16.78 -10.06
C ASP A 165 -5.33 16.56 -9.22
N SER A 166 -5.13 16.40 -7.93
CA SER A 166 -6.19 16.26 -6.96
C SER A 166 -6.03 17.29 -5.84
N ASN A 167 -7.13 17.95 -5.52
CA ASN A 167 -7.19 18.90 -4.39
C ASN A 167 -7.51 18.21 -3.05
N HIS A 168 -7.60 16.87 -3.04
CA HIS A 168 -7.88 16.12 -1.82
C HIS A 168 -6.66 16.00 -0.93
N LEU A 169 -6.90 15.77 0.35
CA LEU A 169 -5.88 15.44 1.32
C LEU A 169 -5.97 13.94 1.66
N THR A 170 -4.83 13.34 1.97
CA THR A 170 -4.80 11.97 2.52
C THR A 170 -5.58 11.92 3.83
N ILE A 171 -6.27 10.81 4.10
CA ILE A 171 -7.18 10.70 5.24
C ILE A 171 -6.44 10.89 6.57
N ASN A 172 -5.36 10.15 6.77
CA ASN A 172 -4.68 10.12 8.07
C ASN A 172 -3.59 11.19 8.22
N THR A 173 -2.80 11.43 7.18
CA THR A 173 -1.62 12.32 7.25
C THR A 173 -1.90 13.76 6.79
N LYS A 174 -3.09 14.01 6.19
CA LYS A 174 -3.49 15.33 5.65
C LYS A 174 -2.49 15.94 4.66
N ILE A 175 -1.74 15.10 3.95
CA ILE A 175 -0.81 15.52 2.91
C ILE A 175 -1.60 15.78 1.62
N PRO A 176 -1.29 16.84 0.84
CA PRO A 176 -1.89 17.05 -0.47
C PRO A 176 -1.72 15.82 -1.37
N PHE A 177 -2.83 15.33 -1.93
CA PHE A 177 -2.87 14.13 -2.76
C PHE A 177 -2.50 14.46 -4.22
N GLY A 178 -1.33 15.07 -4.39
CA GLY A 178 -0.80 15.55 -5.66
C GLY A 178 0.72 15.50 -5.70
N ILE A 179 1.29 15.92 -6.84
CA ILE A 179 2.74 16.04 -7.03
C ILE A 179 3.29 17.09 -6.08
N GLY A 180 4.45 16.82 -5.47
CA GLY A 180 5.04 17.64 -4.41
C GLY A 180 4.52 17.34 -3.01
N GLY A 181 3.46 16.53 -2.88
CA GLY A 181 2.90 16.05 -1.62
C GLY A 181 3.01 14.53 -1.50
N TYR A 182 1.91 13.84 -1.84
CA TYR A 182 1.85 12.38 -1.81
C TYR A 182 2.62 11.72 -2.96
N TYR A 183 2.70 12.38 -4.10
CA TYR A 183 3.36 11.90 -5.32
C TYR A 183 4.56 12.75 -5.71
N GLU A 184 5.46 12.11 -6.47
CA GLU A 184 6.57 12.73 -7.23
C GLU A 184 6.60 12.17 -8.66
N VAL A 185 7.44 12.77 -9.52
CA VAL A 185 7.60 12.37 -10.93
C VAL A 185 8.97 11.76 -11.16
N LEU A 186 9.02 10.61 -11.84
CA LEU A 186 10.23 9.94 -12.30
C LEU A 186 10.23 9.76 -13.82
#